data_960ea8d315f9b1d19c10de6f44a26489
#
_entry.id   960ea8d315f9b1d19c10de6f44a26489
#
_cell.length_a   1.000
_cell.length_b   1.000
_cell.length_c   1.000
_cell.angle_alpha   90.00
_cell.angle_beta   90.00
_cell.angle_gamma   90.00
#
_symmetry.space_group_name_H-M   'P 1'
#
loop_
_entity.id
_entity.type
_entity.pdbx_description
1 polymer ?
#
loop_
_entity_poly.entity_id
_entity_poly.type
_entity_poly.pdbx_seq_one_letter_code
_entity_poly.pdbx_strand_id
1 'polypeptide(L)'
;MEENEVKKIKQLFRKGVALALAAVTTLSVLPAATVSAASQRATITFAYCYDGNGNTIRYQQTASHNGVTFSHAGEARTRIYADGDNAYCIEPGISLHTGNTLEKDASVVWNNLGKAKQDAVNLALLYGAQGSMGSLSGTEDEKVLATQMVIWEIVTGCRNATAPYAQTDAKFYNSLCVGGANSGIAAAYNQIISGMVSHGTIPSFASGSTDSAPQELKWNGKQYVLKLTDSNGVLSKFNFTSSNSDVKVSTSGNTLTITSSKAIAGNVQLSATKKIPTVSSSAKLIAYGDPSLQDIVTGVENTAAVKAYLNVKIPYGHIQIVKTSEDGVVAGLKFQITGNGIDQTVTTGEDGTIKVKNLQPGTYQTCGTS
;
A
#
# COMPACT_ATOMS: atom_id res chain seq x y z
N MET A 1 17.32 -7.75 40.82
CA MET A 1 18.19 -8.73 40.10
C MET A 1 17.92 -8.79 38.60
N GLU A 2 16.71 -8.44 38.17
CA GLU A 2 16.31 -8.51 36.74
C GLU A 2 16.81 -7.34 35.85
N GLU A 3 16.97 -6.15 36.41
CA GLU A 3 17.45 -4.99 35.64
C GLU A 3 18.90 -5.16 35.13
N ASN A 4 19.71 -5.91 35.86
CA ASN A 4 21.07 -6.23 35.47
C ASN A 4 21.16 -7.33 34.39
N GLU A 5 20.17 -8.20 34.28
CA GLU A 5 20.15 -9.25 33.26
C GLU A 5 19.72 -8.65 31.89
N VAL A 6 18.78 -7.73 31.86
CA VAL A 6 18.38 -7.02 30.62
C VAL A 6 19.55 -6.18 30.09
N LYS A 7 20.30 -5.50 30.97
CA LYS A 7 21.50 -4.75 30.59
C LYS A 7 22.61 -5.68 30.06
N LYS A 8 22.77 -6.88 30.65
CA LYS A 8 23.73 -7.89 30.17
C LYS A 8 23.36 -8.47 28.82
N ILE A 9 22.09 -8.73 28.56
CA ILE A 9 21.62 -9.20 27.25
C ILE A 9 21.84 -8.14 26.17
N LYS A 10 21.53 -6.88 26.46
CA LYS A 10 21.85 -5.76 25.53
C LYS A 10 23.37 -5.64 25.29
N GLN A 11 24.22 -5.85 26.28
CA GLN A 11 25.69 -5.83 26.12
C GLN A 11 26.23 -7.05 25.35
N LEU A 12 25.64 -8.24 25.51
CA LEU A 12 26.04 -9.44 24.79
C LEU A 12 25.70 -9.37 23.29
N PHE A 13 24.54 -8.85 22.94
CA PHE A 13 24.19 -8.65 21.53
C PHE A 13 25.07 -7.58 20.85
N ARG A 14 25.48 -6.53 21.57
CA ARG A 14 26.38 -5.48 21.04
C ARG A 14 27.83 -5.96 20.85
N LYS A 15 28.30 -6.92 21.61
CA LYS A 15 29.68 -7.47 21.49
C LYS A 15 29.80 -8.51 20.38
N GLY A 16 28.70 -9.16 19.95
CA GLY A 16 28.72 -10.19 18.93
C GLY A 16 28.83 -9.66 17.48
N VAL A 17 28.57 -8.39 17.22
CA VAL A 17 28.63 -7.79 15.88
C VAL A 17 29.98 -7.13 15.58
N ALA A 18 30.85 -6.96 16.57
CA ALA A 18 32.12 -6.25 16.41
C ALA A 18 33.32 -7.15 16.02
N LEU A 19 33.12 -8.46 15.76
CA LEU A 19 34.23 -9.39 15.52
C LEU A 19 34.14 -10.17 14.20
N ALA A 20 33.85 -9.49 13.10
CA ALA A 20 34.05 -10.09 11.79
C ALA A 20 34.26 -9.00 10.72
N LEU A 21 35.39 -8.31 10.72
CA LEU A 21 36.06 -7.78 9.50
C LEU A 21 37.45 -7.27 9.85
N ALA A 22 38.42 -8.18 9.85
CA ALA A 22 39.81 -7.84 9.71
C ALA A 22 40.46 -8.80 8.72
N ALA A 23 40.53 -8.40 7.47
CA ALA A 23 41.46 -8.95 6.49
C ALA A 23 41.92 -7.82 5.57
N VAL A 24 43.14 -7.49 5.75
CA VAL A 24 44.15 -6.67 5.11
C VAL A 24 44.02 -6.53 3.60
N THR A 25 44.02 -5.27 3.11
CA THR A 25 44.78 -4.89 1.90
C THR A 25 45.39 -3.50 2.11
N THR A 26 46.70 -3.43 2.14
CA THR A 26 47.52 -2.22 2.09
C THR A 26 47.41 -1.60 0.71
N LEU A 27 46.88 -0.37 0.60
CA LEU A 27 47.14 0.52 -0.53
C LEU A 27 47.27 1.96 -0.02
N SER A 28 48.39 2.53 -0.42
CA SER A 28 48.91 3.89 -0.29
C SER A 28 48.00 5.00 0.18
N VAL A 29 48.43 5.65 1.24
CA VAL A 29 47.84 6.80 1.92
C VAL A 29 48.00 8.05 1.07
N LEU A 30 46.91 8.59 0.55
CA LEU A 30 46.69 10.00 0.44
C LEU A 30 45.86 10.42 1.66
N PRO A 31 46.14 11.57 2.31
CA PRO A 31 45.30 12.01 3.39
C PRO A 31 43.95 12.42 2.77
N ALA A 32 42.99 11.47 2.82
CA ALA A 32 41.60 11.82 2.68
C ALA A 32 41.29 12.78 3.82
N ALA A 33 40.98 14.03 3.50
CA ALA A 33 40.32 14.89 4.46
C ALA A 33 39.15 14.08 4.99
N THR A 34 39.24 13.64 6.25
CA THR A 34 38.13 13.13 6.98
C THR A 34 37.14 14.28 7.10
N VAL A 35 36.21 14.37 6.13
CA VAL A 35 34.96 15.01 6.40
C VAL A 35 34.35 14.11 7.47
N SER A 36 34.55 14.46 8.72
CA SER A 36 33.75 13.96 9.83
C SER A 36 32.33 14.29 9.44
N ALA A 37 31.60 13.28 8.95
CA ALA A 37 30.15 13.40 8.90
C ALA A 37 29.77 13.65 10.36
N ALA A 38 29.43 14.89 10.67
CA ALA A 38 28.89 15.23 11.97
C ALA A 38 27.76 14.24 12.19
N SER A 39 27.88 13.41 13.24
CA SER A 39 26.79 12.53 13.63
C SER A 39 25.59 13.44 13.82
N GLN A 40 24.58 13.30 12.96
CA GLN A 40 23.40 14.13 13.06
C GLN A 40 22.67 13.65 14.29
N ARG A 41 22.76 14.43 15.34
CA ARG A 41 22.05 14.20 16.61
C ARG A 41 20.80 15.05 16.61
N ALA A 42 19.70 14.51 17.12
CA ALA A 42 18.52 15.29 17.38
C ALA A 42 18.42 15.58 18.88
N THR A 43 18.06 16.82 19.20
CA THR A 43 17.74 17.25 20.58
C THR A 43 16.29 16.99 20.86
N ILE A 44 16.01 16.35 22.00
CA ILE A 44 14.67 15.95 22.42
C ILE A 44 14.01 17.03 23.26
N THR A 45 12.76 17.32 22.93
CA THR A 45 11.89 18.15 23.75
C THR A 45 10.52 17.49 23.91
N PHE A 46 9.78 17.88 24.97
CA PHE A 46 8.45 17.39 25.27
C PHE A 46 7.47 18.54 25.43
N ALA A 47 6.22 18.29 25.02
CA ALA A 47 5.09 19.17 25.35
C ALA A 47 3.93 18.33 25.89
N TYR A 48 3.19 18.88 26.86
CA TYR A 48 1.95 18.25 27.34
C TYR A 48 0.91 18.19 26.25
N CYS A 49 0.10 17.12 26.27
CA CYS A 49 -1.00 16.91 25.34
C CYS A 49 -2.32 17.37 25.96
N TYR A 50 -3.15 17.99 25.12
CA TYR A 50 -4.46 18.54 25.53
C TYR A 50 -5.59 17.98 24.64
N ASP A 51 -6.74 17.73 25.26
CA ASP A 51 -7.98 17.36 24.56
C ASP A 51 -8.64 18.57 23.86
N GLY A 52 -9.76 18.34 23.16
CA GLY A 52 -10.51 19.39 22.47
C GLY A 52 -11.13 20.45 23.40
N ASN A 53 -11.14 20.21 24.71
CA ASN A 53 -11.63 21.14 25.74
C ASN A 53 -10.48 21.86 26.44
N GLY A 54 -9.23 21.61 26.09
CA GLY A 54 -8.05 22.20 26.72
C GLY A 54 -7.61 21.49 27.99
N ASN A 55 -8.17 20.34 28.34
CA ASN A 55 -7.74 19.59 29.52
C ASN A 55 -6.50 18.75 29.19
N THR A 56 -5.55 18.66 30.11
CA THR A 56 -4.39 17.79 29.99
C THR A 56 -4.81 16.33 29.84
N ILE A 57 -4.41 15.69 28.77
CA ILE A 57 -4.65 14.26 28.54
C ILE A 57 -3.78 13.46 29.51
N ARG A 58 -4.39 12.50 30.21
CA ARG A 58 -3.72 11.66 31.21
C ARG A 58 -3.95 10.19 30.95
N TYR A 59 -3.03 9.35 31.41
CA TYR A 59 -3.29 7.91 31.46
C TYR A 59 -4.49 7.61 32.35
N GLN A 60 -5.41 6.77 31.85
CA GLN A 60 -6.61 6.36 32.56
C GLN A 60 -6.33 5.22 33.54
N GLN A 61 -5.38 4.37 33.22
CA GLN A 61 -4.97 3.25 34.08
C GLN A 61 -3.49 2.95 33.91
N THR A 62 -2.92 2.31 34.94
CA THR A 62 -1.57 1.76 34.87
C THR A 62 -1.57 0.57 33.92
N ALA A 63 -0.59 0.52 33.01
CA ALA A 63 -0.44 -0.54 32.05
C ALA A 63 1.03 -1.04 31.98
N SER A 64 1.18 -2.35 31.86
CA SER A 64 2.47 -2.99 31.68
C SER A 64 2.35 -4.15 30.68
N HIS A 65 3.46 -4.46 30.01
CA HIS A 65 3.56 -5.57 29.08
C HIS A 65 4.93 -6.23 29.23
N ASN A 66 4.96 -7.57 29.31
CA ASN A 66 6.19 -8.35 29.52
C ASN A 66 7.07 -7.85 30.68
N GLY A 67 6.44 -7.47 31.80
CA GLY A 67 7.15 -6.99 33.00
C GLY A 67 7.61 -5.54 32.95
N VAL A 68 7.41 -4.83 31.83
CA VAL A 68 7.78 -3.42 31.67
C VAL A 68 6.55 -2.53 31.84
N THR A 69 6.58 -1.63 32.84
CA THR A 69 5.53 -0.64 33.04
C THR A 69 5.82 0.57 32.15
N PHE A 70 4.83 0.97 31.33
CA PHE A 70 4.94 2.06 30.37
C PHE A 70 3.92 3.19 30.61
N SER A 71 2.98 3.02 31.53
CA SER A 71 2.03 4.05 31.92
C SER A 71 1.58 3.91 33.37
N HIS A 72 1.31 5.05 34.01
CA HIS A 72 0.75 5.11 35.36
C HIS A 72 -0.53 5.95 35.31
N ALA A 73 -1.60 5.47 35.97
CA ALA A 73 -2.87 6.19 36.04
C ALA A 73 -2.65 7.59 36.60
N GLY A 74 -3.26 8.59 35.95
CA GLY A 74 -3.19 10.01 36.35
C GLY A 74 -1.96 10.77 35.84
N GLU A 75 -0.92 10.09 35.30
CA GLU A 75 0.21 10.80 34.70
C GLU A 75 -0.18 11.51 33.40
N ALA A 76 0.34 12.73 33.24
CA ALA A 76 0.12 13.53 32.04
C ALA A 76 0.82 12.90 30.81
N ARG A 77 0.13 12.93 29.68
CA ARG A 77 0.71 12.53 28.39
C ARG A 77 1.48 13.68 27.77
N THR A 78 2.55 13.34 27.09
CA THR A 78 3.39 14.29 26.36
C THR A 78 3.61 13.84 24.93
N ARG A 79 3.81 14.82 24.05
CA ARG A 79 4.39 14.61 22.70
C ARG A 79 5.89 14.68 22.81
N ILE A 80 6.56 13.92 21.97
CA ILE A 80 8.00 13.91 21.81
C ILE A 80 8.34 14.69 20.53
N TYR A 81 9.36 15.53 20.60
CA TYR A 81 9.92 16.20 19.44
C TYR A 81 11.42 15.89 19.35
N ALA A 82 11.89 15.63 18.13
CA ALA A 82 13.28 15.56 17.77
C ALA A 82 13.60 16.71 16.82
N ASP A 83 14.40 17.69 17.28
CA ASP A 83 14.68 18.94 16.57
C ASP A 83 13.42 19.71 16.08
N GLY A 84 12.31 19.59 16.82
CA GLY A 84 11.04 20.22 16.50
C GLY A 84 10.07 19.37 15.68
N ASP A 85 10.50 18.27 15.11
CA ASP A 85 9.63 17.32 14.42
C ASP A 85 8.98 16.35 15.41
N ASN A 86 7.70 15.99 15.19
CA ASN A 86 7.04 14.98 16.00
C ASN A 86 7.81 13.64 15.91
N ALA A 87 8.06 13.06 17.07
CA ALA A 87 8.73 11.79 17.21
C ALA A 87 7.86 10.79 18.00
N TYR A 88 8.10 9.51 17.76
CA TYR A 88 7.33 8.43 18.38
C TYR A 88 8.28 7.43 19.02
N CYS A 89 7.99 7.10 20.28
CA CYS A 89 8.70 6.08 21.02
C CYS A 89 8.47 4.69 20.39
N ILE A 90 9.56 3.95 20.21
CA ILE A 90 9.53 2.54 19.79
C ILE A 90 10.09 1.61 20.86
N GLU A 91 10.44 2.13 22.03
CA GLU A 91 10.95 1.37 23.17
C GLU A 91 10.21 1.79 24.48
N PRO A 92 8.92 1.42 24.63
CA PRO A 92 8.16 1.80 25.82
C PRO A 92 8.77 1.22 27.09
N GLY A 93 8.75 2.02 28.17
CA GLY A 93 9.33 1.65 29.45
C GLY A 93 10.77 2.09 29.67
N ILE A 94 11.44 2.66 28.67
CA ILE A 94 12.75 3.29 28.81
C ILE A 94 12.58 4.81 28.88
N SER A 95 13.35 5.47 29.73
CA SER A 95 13.23 6.91 29.98
C SER A 95 13.86 7.75 28.88
N LEU A 96 13.22 8.89 28.58
CA LEU A 96 13.72 9.94 27.71
C LEU A 96 13.30 11.28 28.30
N HIS A 97 14.16 12.30 28.28
CA HIS A 97 13.93 13.58 28.90
C HIS A 97 14.27 14.75 27.95
N THR A 98 13.67 15.91 28.19
CA THR A 98 14.03 17.14 27.50
C THR A 98 15.52 17.43 27.67
N GLY A 99 16.18 17.79 26.57
CA GLY A 99 17.61 18.04 26.50
C GLY A 99 18.46 16.80 26.21
N ASN A 100 17.91 15.57 26.25
CA ASN A 100 18.62 14.42 25.73
C ASN A 100 18.93 14.58 24.25
N THR A 101 20.01 13.96 23.77
CA THR A 101 20.38 13.92 22.36
C THR A 101 20.49 12.47 21.91
N LEU A 102 19.88 12.16 20.77
CA LEU A 102 19.91 10.84 20.16
C LEU A 102 20.63 10.88 18.82
N GLU A 103 21.34 9.82 18.48
CA GLU A 103 22.04 9.72 17.20
C GLU A 103 21.13 9.20 16.10
N LYS A 104 21.20 9.84 14.95
CA LYS A 104 20.44 9.46 13.74
C LYS A 104 20.91 8.10 13.24
N ASP A 105 19.94 7.29 12.81
CA ASP A 105 20.14 5.95 12.26
C ASP A 105 20.88 4.97 13.22
N ALA A 106 20.93 5.31 14.52
CA ALA A 106 21.62 4.53 15.56
C ALA A 106 20.69 3.66 16.41
N SER A 107 19.39 3.62 16.10
CA SER A 107 18.42 2.82 16.86
C SER A 107 18.70 1.32 16.73
N VAL A 108 19.10 0.70 17.82
CA VAL A 108 19.28 -0.76 17.93
C VAL A 108 17.91 -1.46 17.92
N VAL A 109 16.90 -0.85 18.55
CA VAL A 109 15.52 -1.38 18.57
C VAL A 109 14.96 -1.45 17.18
N TRP A 110 15.04 -0.35 16.40
CA TRP A 110 14.57 -0.33 15.03
C TRP A 110 15.23 -1.39 14.15
N ASN A 111 16.55 -1.48 14.22
CA ASN A 111 17.31 -2.42 13.40
C ASN A 111 16.98 -3.89 13.69
N ASN A 112 16.60 -4.19 14.94
CA ASN A 112 16.23 -5.54 15.38
C ASN A 112 14.73 -5.85 15.31
N LEU A 113 13.91 -4.87 14.93
CA LEU A 113 12.44 -5.01 14.97
C LEU A 113 11.91 -6.03 13.96
N GLY A 114 12.64 -6.25 12.88
CA GLY A 114 12.23 -7.08 11.74
C GLY A 114 11.33 -6.35 10.76
N LYS A 115 11.46 -6.70 9.48
CA LYS A 115 10.83 -5.97 8.35
C LYS A 115 9.31 -5.81 8.47
N ALA A 116 8.59 -6.85 8.89
CA ALA A 116 7.14 -6.78 9.02
C ALA A 116 6.68 -5.71 10.04
N LYS A 117 7.36 -5.61 11.19
CA LYS A 117 7.06 -4.58 12.19
C LYS A 117 7.50 -3.19 11.73
N GLN A 118 8.65 -3.07 11.07
CA GLN A 118 9.10 -1.81 10.48
C GLN A 118 8.09 -1.28 9.45
N ASP A 119 7.59 -2.16 8.56
CA ASP A 119 6.58 -1.80 7.57
C ASP A 119 5.25 -1.40 8.22
N ALA A 120 4.83 -2.12 9.25
CA ALA A 120 3.61 -1.80 9.99
C ALA A 120 3.72 -0.46 10.75
N VAL A 121 4.87 -0.17 11.37
CA VAL A 121 5.15 1.14 12.00
C VAL A 121 5.13 2.25 10.96
N ASN A 122 5.77 2.04 9.80
CA ASN A 122 5.73 3.02 8.71
C ASN A 122 4.30 3.27 8.20
N LEU A 123 3.46 2.22 8.09
CA LEU A 123 2.04 2.40 7.77
C LEU A 123 1.29 3.16 8.86
N ALA A 124 1.57 2.89 10.14
CA ALA A 124 0.98 3.65 11.24
C ALA A 124 1.36 5.13 11.17
N LEU A 125 2.60 5.46 10.83
CA LEU A 125 3.06 6.84 10.58
C LEU A 125 2.40 7.44 9.34
N LEU A 126 2.29 6.70 8.24
CA LEU A 126 1.71 7.15 6.97
C LEU A 126 0.22 7.51 7.11
N TYR A 127 -0.53 6.76 7.90
CA TYR A 127 -1.94 7.00 8.22
C TYR A 127 -2.14 7.80 9.51
N GLY A 128 -1.09 8.04 10.27
CA GLY A 128 -1.06 8.77 11.54
C GLY A 128 -1.04 10.30 11.39
N ALA A 129 -0.75 10.98 12.49
CA ALA A 129 -0.81 12.43 12.59
C ALA A 129 0.10 13.18 11.62
N GLN A 130 1.24 12.61 11.25
CA GLN A 130 2.20 13.22 10.32
C GLN A 130 2.04 12.74 8.88
N GLY A 131 1.23 11.71 8.67
CA GLY A 131 1.11 11.04 7.38
C GLY A 131 0.20 11.78 6.41
N SER A 132 0.43 11.55 5.13
CA SER A 132 -0.33 12.16 4.03
C SER A 132 -1.56 11.35 3.61
N MET A 133 -1.75 10.13 4.17
CA MET A 133 -2.82 9.21 3.76
C MET A 133 -4.02 9.22 4.70
N GLY A 134 -3.87 9.71 5.92
CA GLY A 134 -4.93 9.76 6.92
C GLY A 134 -5.71 11.08 6.89
N SER A 135 -7.04 10.98 7.09
CA SER A 135 -7.87 12.12 7.47
C SER A 135 -8.37 11.83 8.88
N LEU A 136 -7.59 12.23 9.88
CA LEU A 136 -7.86 11.91 11.27
C LEU A 136 -8.75 12.96 11.93
N SER A 137 -9.67 12.50 12.76
CA SER A 137 -10.48 13.33 13.67
C SER A 137 -9.69 13.64 14.94
N GLY A 138 -10.14 14.69 15.66
CA GLY A 138 -9.55 15.09 16.94
C GLY A 138 -8.51 16.20 16.80
N THR A 139 -7.99 16.65 17.96
CA THR A 139 -6.89 17.61 18.04
C THR A 139 -5.59 17.00 17.54
N GLU A 140 -4.57 17.83 17.28
CA GLU A 140 -3.24 17.32 16.90
C GLU A 140 -2.64 16.44 17.99
N ASP A 141 -2.85 16.76 19.26
CA ASP A 141 -2.37 15.94 20.38
C ASP A 141 -3.06 14.59 20.45
N GLU A 142 -4.38 14.54 20.24
CA GLU A 142 -5.16 13.30 20.19
C GLU A 142 -4.70 12.40 19.02
N LYS A 143 -4.44 12.98 17.84
CA LYS A 143 -3.92 12.26 16.67
C LYS A 143 -2.52 11.70 16.92
N VAL A 144 -1.62 12.51 17.50
CA VAL A 144 -0.26 12.06 17.82
C VAL A 144 -0.29 10.93 18.84
N LEU A 145 -1.11 11.05 19.90
CA LEU A 145 -1.24 9.97 20.88
C LEU A 145 -1.86 8.71 20.31
N ALA A 146 -2.84 8.83 19.43
CA ALA A 146 -3.42 7.69 18.71
C ALA A 146 -2.36 6.97 17.87
N THR A 147 -1.52 7.73 17.15
CA THR A 147 -0.41 7.18 16.35
C THR A 147 0.60 6.47 17.24
N GLN A 148 0.99 7.09 18.35
CA GLN A 148 1.90 6.51 19.34
C GLN A 148 1.38 5.18 19.90
N MET A 149 0.08 5.08 20.17
CA MET A 149 -0.53 3.85 20.69
C MET A 149 -0.43 2.70 19.68
N VAL A 150 -0.74 2.96 18.42
CA VAL A 150 -0.64 1.95 17.35
C VAL A 150 0.80 1.48 17.20
N ILE A 151 1.78 2.40 17.24
CA ILE A 151 3.20 2.07 17.17
C ILE A 151 3.61 1.19 18.35
N TRP A 152 3.24 1.55 19.58
CA TRP A 152 3.55 0.73 20.76
C TRP A 152 2.98 -0.68 20.67
N GLU A 153 1.71 -0.82 20.25
CA GLU A 153 1.10 -2.14 20.07
C GLU A 153 1.88 -3.00 19.06
N ILE A 154 2.36 -2.41 17.95
CA ILE A 154 3.13 -3.12 16.94
C ILE A 154 4.50 -3.55 17.48
N VAL A 155 5.25 -2.63 18.05
CA VAL A 155 6.63 -2.91 18.48
C VAL A 155 6.66 -3.92 19.61
N THR A 156 5.71 -3.89 20.53
CA THR A 156 5.61 -4.83 21.66
C THR A 156 4.94 -6.15 21.31
N GLY A 157 4.25 -6.25 20.17
CA GLY A 157 3.50 -7.43 19.75
C GLY A 157 2.07 -7.49 20.29
N CYS A 158 1.56 -6.42 20.91
CA CYS A 158 0.13 -6.29 21.27
C CYS A 158 -0.77 -6.10 20.04
N ARG A 159 -0.19 -5.96 18.86
CA ARG A 159 -0.85 -5.93 17.55
C ARG A 159 -0.01 -6.70 16.52
N ASN A 160 -0.69 -7.48 15.69
CA ASN A 160 -0.03 -8.16 14.57
C ASN A 160 0.55 -7.14 13.59
N ALA A 161 1.75 -7.42 13.08
CA ALA A 161 2.46 -6.56 12.13
C ALA A 161 2.05 -6.81 10.66
N THR A 162 1.08 -7.70 10.42
CA THR A 162 0.56 -8.01 9.08
C THR A 162 -0.95 -7.86 9.05
N ALA A 163 -1.50 -7.55 7.86
CA ALA A 163 -2.95 -7.43 7.69
C ALA A 163 -3.67 -8.70 8.16
N PRO A 164 -4.80 -8.57 8.85
CA PRO A 164 -5.58 -7.36 9.11
C PRO A 164 -5.12 -6.51 10.31
N TYR A 165 -3.88 -6.64 10.76
CA TYR A 165 -3.31 -5.90 11.90
C TYR A 165 -4.14 -6.07 13.18
N ALA A 166 -4.56 -7.29 13.46
CA ALA A 166 -5.42 -7.59 14.60
C ALA A 166 -4.73 -7.25 15.94
N GLN A 167 -5.47 -6.59 16.82
CA GLN A 167 -5.03 -6.34 18.19
C GLN A 167 -5.05 -7.69 18.96
N THR A 168 -3.96 -8.00 19.66
CA THR A 168 -3.80 -9.21 20.49
C THR A 168 -3.90 -8.90 21.98
N ASP A 169 -3.59 -7.66 22.36
CA ASP A 169 -3.68 -7.17 23.73
C ASP A 169 -4.06 -5.68 23.73
N ALA A 170 -5.09 -5.31 24.46
CA ALA A 170 -5.64 -3.95 24.50
C ALA A 170 -5.01 -3.05 25.57
N LYS A 171 -3.90 -3.45 26.21
CA LYS A 171 -3.32 -2.70 27.34
C LYS A 171 -2.99 -1.25 26.98
N PHE A 172 -2.36 -1.00 25.87
CA PHE A 172 -2.04 0.36 25.41
C PHE A 172 -3.30 1.16 25.11
N TYR A 173 -4.25 0.58 24.38
CA TYR A 173 -5.54 1.21 24.12
C TYR A 173 -6.26 1.58 25.41
N ASN A 174 -6.35 0.62 26.33
CA ASN A 174 -7.07 0.81 27.59
C ASN A 174 -6.41 1.86 28.49
N SER A 175 -5.09 2.04 28.41
CA SER A 175 -4.37 3.04 29.20
C SER A 175 -4.80 4.48 28.89
N LEU A 176 -5.28 4.75 27.68
CA LEU A 176 -5.67 6.09 27.23
C LEU A 176 -7.16 6.22 26.88
N CYS A 177 -7.80 5.17 26.38
CA CYS A 177 -9.13 5.26 25.77
C CYS A 177 -10.26 4.70 26.64
N VAL A 178 -9.94 3.90 27.67
CA VAL A 178 -10.94 3.36 28.59
C VAL A 178 -11.13 4.29 29.78
N GLY A 179 -12.37 4.73 30.02
CA GLY A 179 -12.69 5.66 31.12
C GLY A 179 -13.32 6.98 30.66
N GLY A 180 -13.63 7.13 29.39
CA GLY A 180 -14.61 8.10 28.87
C GLY A 180 -14.09 9.49 28.51
N ALA A 181 -12.81 9.81 28.68
CA ALA A 181 -12.35 11.19 28.46
C ALA A 181 -11.78 11.45 27.05
N ASN A 182 -11.44 10.43 26.25
CA ASN A 182 -10.62 10.62 25.03
C ASN A 182 -11.24 10.02 23.77
N SER A 183 -12.48 10.43 23.45
CA SER A 183 -13.17 10.01 22.23
C SER A 183 -12.40 10.37 20.95
N GLY A 184 -11.68 11.50 20.95
CA GLY A 184 -10.84 11.93 19.84
C GLY A 184 -9.67 10.99 19.58
N ILE A 185 -8.98 10.52 20.63
CA ILE A 185 -7.89 9.52 20.49
C ILE A 185 -8.44 8.21 19.94
N ALA A 186 -9.57 7.73 20.47
CA ALA A 186 -10.19 6.49 20.01
C ALA A 186 -10.63 6.58 18.54
N ALA A 187 -11.20 7.72 18.13
CA ALA A 187 -11.59 7.95 16.74
C ALA A 187 -10.37 7.93 15.80
N ALA A 188 -9.32 8.70 16.11
CA ALA A 188 -8.10 8.73 15.32
C ALA A 188 -7.42 7.35 15.26
N TYR A 189 -7.31 6.64 16.38
CA TYR A 189 -6.77 5.30 16.45
C TYR A 189 -7.48 4.33 15.50
N ASN A 190 -8.83 4.30 15.53
CA ASN A 190 -9.61 3.44 14.65
C ASN A 190 -9.44 3.83 13.17
N GLN A 191 -9.31 5.13 12.88
CA GLN A 191 -9.06 5.62 11.52
C GLN A 191 -7.68 5.20 11.01
N ILE A 192 -6.63 5.24 11.85
CA ILE A 192 -5.29 4.75 11.51
C ILE A 192 -5.34 3.26 11.17
N ILE A 193 -5.95 2.44 12.03
CA ILE A 193 -6.06 0.98 11.79
C ILE A 193 -6.84 0.70 10.52
N SER A 194 -7.98 1.36 10.31
CA SER A 194 -8.76 1.24 9.07
C SER A 194 -7.93 1.61 7.83
N GLY A 195 -7.14 2.67 7.93
CA GLY A 195 -6.20 3.08 6.89
C GLY A 195 -5.16 2.01 6.58
N MET A 196 -4.50 1.48 7.59
CA MET A 196 -3.50 0.41 7.47
C MET A 196 -4.11 -0.85 6.82
N VAL A 197 -5.27 -1.30 7.28
CA VAL A 197 -5.98 -2.47 6.73
C VAL A 197 -6.33 -2.24 5.26
N SER A 198 -6.83 -1.05 4.92
CA SER A 198 -7.22 -0.71 3.55
C SER A 198 -6.04 -0.42 2.62
N HIS A 199 -4.82 -0.30 3.14
CA HIS A 199 -3.64 0.07 2.33
C HIS A 199 -3.41 -0.90 1.18
N GLY A 200 -3.41 -2.20 1.44
CA GLY A 200 -3.23 -3.26 0.45
C GLY A 200 -4.50 -3.63 -0.34
N THR A 201 -5.66 -3.05 -0.01
CA THR A 201 -6.92 -3.40 -0.69
C THR A 201 -6.88 -2.94 -2.14
N ILE A 202 -7.16 -3.87 -3.06
CA ILE A 202 -7.26 -3.66 -4.50
C ILE A 202 -8.73 -3.75 -4.95
N PRO A 203 -9.09 -3.28 -6.17
CA PRO A 203 -10.43 -3.48 -6.71
C PRO A 203 -10.85 -4.95 -6.72
N SER A 204 -12.08 -5.25 -6.33
CA SER A 204 -12.55 -6.62 -6.08
C SER A 204 -12.55 -7.54 -7.30
N PHE A 205 -12.56 -6.96 -8.50
CA PHE A 205 -12.50 -7.68 -9.77
C PHE A 205 -11.06 -7.84 -10.32
N ALA A 206 -10.06 -7.26 -9.66
CA ALA A 206 -8.67 -7.28 -10.08
C ALA A 206 -7.85 -8.29 -9.27
N SER A 207 -6.68 -8.65 -9.78
CA SER A 207 -5.73 -9.57 -9.14
C SER A 207 -4.41 -8.88 -8.83
N GLY A 208 -3.70 -9.32 -7.80
CA GLY A 208 -2.31 -8.96 -7.57
C GLY A 208 -1.33 -9.58 -8.57
N SER A 209 -1.78 -10.61 -9.33
CA SER A 209 -1.00 -11.28 -10.38
C SER A 209 -1.39 -10.81 -11.78
N THR A 210 -0.41 -10.78 -12.68
CA THR A 210 -0.60 -10.51 -14.12
C THR A 210 -1.29 -11.66 -14.87
N ASP A 211 -1.37 -12.85 -14.28
CA ASP A 211 -1.80 -14.09 -14.94
C ASP A 211 -3.29 -14.42 -14.74
N SER A 212 -4.10 -13.41 -14.39
CA SER A 212 -5.54 -13.60 -14.24
C SER A 212 -6.22 -13.98 -15.56
N ALA A 213 -7.25 -14.82 -15.49
CA ALA A 213 -8.07 -15.17 -16.65
C ALA A 213 -8.72 -13.90 -17.25
N PRO A 214 -8.71 -13.75 -18.58
CA PRO A 214 -9.24 -12.55 -19.22
C PRO A 214 -10.76 -12.50 -19.15
N GLN A 215 -11.30 -11.31 -18.92
CA GLN A 215 -12.73 -11.02 -19.03
C GLN A 215 -13.04 -10.49 -20.42
N GLU A 216 -14.17 -10.89 -20.99
CA GLU A 216 -14.51 -10.56 -22.36
C GLU A 216 -15.37 -9.29 -22.44
N LEU A 217 -14.95 -8.34 -23.29
CA LEU A 217 -15.78 -7.22 -23.69
C LEU A 217 -16.80 -7.69 -24.73
N LYS A 218 -18.04 -7.18 -24.63
CA LYS A 218 -19.12 -7.49 -25.56
C LYS A 218 -19.45 -6.32 -26.48
N TRP A 219 -19.75 -6.60 -27.75
CA TRP A 219 -20.20 -5.61 -28.70
C TRP A 219 -21.63 -5.16 -28.40
N ASN A 220 -21.86 -3.85 -28.30
CA ASN A 220 -23.17 -3.29 -27.99
C ASN A 220 -23.87 -2.60 -29.19
N GLY A 221 -23.43 -2.85 -30.41
CA GLY A 221 -23.89 -2.18 -31.64
C GLY A 221 -23.02 -1.00 -32.08
N LYS A 222 -22.23 -0.43 -31.16
CA LYS A 222 -21.36 0.74 -31.42
C LYS A 222 -19.90 0.51 -31.05
N GLN A 223 -19.66 -0.17 -29.95
CA GLN A 223 -18.33 -0.45 -29.39
C GLN A 223 -18.36 -1.69 -28.50
N TYR A 224 -17.21 -2.25 -28.25
CA TYR A 224 -17.05 -3.25 -27.19
C TYR A 224 -17.09 -2.59 -25.83
N VAL A 225 -17.79 -3.20 -24.88
CA VAL A 225 -17.96 -2.67 -23.52
C VAL A 225 -17.88 -3.80 -22.49
N LEU A 226 -17.19 -3.53 -21.39
CA LEU A 226 -17.26 -4.29 -20.15
C LEU A 226 -17.45 -3.33 -18.99
N LYS A 227 -18.40 -3.62 -18.11
CA LYS A 227 -18.63 -2.86 -16.88
C LYS A 227 -18.41 -3.78 -15.68
N LEU A 228 -17.61 -3.34 -14.73
CA LEU A 228 -17.28 -4.08 -13.52
C LEU A 228 -17.57 -3.24 -12.28
N THR A 229 -18.21 -3.84 -11.30
CA THR A 229 -18.51 -3.17 -10.03
C THR A 229 -17.47 -3.59 -8.99
N ASP A 230 -16.85 -2.62 -8.36
CA ASP A 230 -15.92 -2.81 -7.26
C ASP A 230 -16.67 -2.85 -5.92
N SER A 231 -16.82 -4.03 -5.33
CA SER A 231 -17.43 -4.20 -4.02
C SER A 231 -16.53 -3.69 -2.86
N ASN A 232 -15.23 -3.50 -3.12
CA ASN A 232 -14.31 -2.95 -2.13
C ASN A 232 -14.35 -1.42 -2.07
N GLY A 233 -14.99 -0.75 -3.04
CA GLY A 233 -15.17 0.70 -3.06
C GLY A 233 -13.88 1.51 -3.16
N VAL A 234 -12.83 0.97 -3.80
CA VAL A 234 -11.50 1.59 -3.83
C VAL A 234 -11.11 2.19 -5.18
N LEU A 235 -11.98 2.18 -6.20
CA LEU A 235 -11.65 2.65 -7.56
C LEU A 235 -11.09 4.07 -7.61
N SER A 236 -11.66 5.00 -6.84
CA SER A 236 -11.21 6.39 -6.78
C SER A 236 -9.76 6.54 -6.31
N LYS A 237 -9.24 5.54 -5.60
CA LYS A 237 -7.89 5.49 -5.06
C LYS A 237 -6.85 4.93 -6.04
N PHE A 238 -7.25 4.58 -7.28
CA PHE A 238 -6.35 3.99 -8.27
C PHE A 238 -6.28 4.80 -9.56
N ASN A 239 -5.10 4.77 -10.19
CA ASN A 239 -4.91 5.16 -11.57
C ASN A 239 -4.90 3.90 -12.43
N PHE A 240 -5.62 3.92 -13.55
CA PHE A 240 -5.69 2.80 -14.48
C PHE A 240 -4.95 3.13 -15.76
N THR A 241 -4.21 2.15 -16.27
CA THR A 241 -3.53 2.22 -17.57
C THR A 241 -3.84 0.96 -18.37
N SER A 242 -3.81 1.04 -19.69
CA SER A 242 -4.00 -0.07 -20.60
C SER A 242 -2.72 -0.34 -21.39
N SER A 243 -2.39 -1.61 -21.63
CA SER A 243 -1.29 -2.01 -22.51
C SER A 243 -1.59 -1.78 -23.99
N ASN A 244 -2.84 -1.43 -24.34
CA ASN A 244 -3.25 -1.12 -25.70
C ASN A 244 -4.01 0.22 -25.73
N SER A 245 -3.60 1.13 -26.60
CA SER A 245 -4.15 2.49 -26.70
C SER A 245 -5.58 2.55 -27.24
N ASP A 246 -6.06 1.52 -27.94
CA ASP A 246 -7.44 1.42 -28.42
C ASP A 246 -8.43 1.04 -27.30
N VAL A 247 -7.92 0.53 -26.17
CA VAL A 247 -8.74 0.20 -24.99
C VAL A 247 -8.77 1.39 -24.04
N LYS A 248 -9.95 1.95 -23.84
CA LYS A 248 -10.17 3.08 -22.93
C LYS A 248 -10.78 2.60 -21.62
N VAL A 249 -10.37 3.24 -20.55
CA VAL A 249 -10.82 2.93 -19.19
C VAL A 249 -11.36 4.18 -18.54
N SER A 250 -12.51 4.08 -17.89
CA SER A 250 -13.12 5.16 -17.11
C SER A 250 -13.74 4.62 -15.83
N THR A 251 -13.81 5.45 -14.81
CA THR A 251 -14.40 5.12 -13.51
C THR A 251 -15.53 6.09 -13.18
N SER A 252 -16.62 5.58 -12.61
CA SER A 252 -17.72 6.37 -12.07
C SER A 252 -18.27 5.69 -10.82
N GLY A 253 -18.10 6.33 -9.65
CA GLY A 253 -18.38 5.68 -8.36
C GLY A 253 -17.59 4.36 -8.24
N ASN A 254 -18.30 3.29 -7.96
CA ASN A 254 -17.72 1.94 -7.85
C ASN A 254 -17.73 1.15 -9.17
N THR A 255 -17.99 1.79 -10.31
CA THR A 255 -18.03 1.12 -11.61
C THR A 255 -16.81 1.48 -12.46
N LEU A 256 -16.08 0.46 -12.91
CA LEU A 256 -15.08 0.55 -13.96
C LEU A 256 -15.76 0.23 -15.29
N THR A 257 -15.59 1.10 -16.28
CA THR A 257 -16.07 0.89 -17.65
C THR A 257 -14.84 0.79 -18.58
N ILE A 258 -14.78 -0.29 -19.33
CA ILE A 258 -13.72 -0.58 -20.30
C ILE A 258 -14.38 -0.61 -21.67
N THR A 259 -13.81 0.12 -22.64
CA THR A 259 -14.37 0.21 -24.00
C THR A 259 -13.28 0.06 -25.06
N SER A 260 -13.67 -0.47 -26.22
CA SER A 260 -12.86 -0.48 -27.44
C SER A 260 -13.76 -0.36 -28.68
N SER A 261 -13.37 0.45 -29.66
CA SER A 261 -14.07 0.52 -30.95
C SER A 261 -13.67 -0.60 -31.90
N LYS A 262 -12.61 -1.36 -31.59
CA LYS A 262 -12.02 -2.43 -32.43
C LYS A 262 -11.90 -3.73 -31.65
N ALA A 263 -11.99 -4.86 -32.37
CA ALA A 263 -11.52 -6.13 -31.88
C ALA A 263 -9.98 -6.12 -31.84
N ILE A 264 -9.39 -6.81 -30.86
CA ILE A 264 -7.95 -6.85 -30.63
C ILE A 264 -7.51 -8.31 -30.48
N ALA A 265 -6.45 -8.68 -31.19
CA ALA A 265 -5.87 -10.01 -31.08
C ALA A 265 -5.19 -10.19 -29.70
N GLY A 266 -5.40 -11.34 -29.09
CA GLY A 266 -4.82 -11.66 -27.78
C GLY A 266 -5.52 -10.95 -26.62
N ASN A 267 -4.85 -10.96 -25.48
CA ASN A 267 -5.33 -10.31 -24.27
C ASN A 267 -4.73 -8.92 -24.14
N VAL A 268 -5.50 -8.00 -23.61
CA VAL A 268 -5.05 -6.67 -23.21
C VAL A 268 -5.00 -6.61 -21.70
N GLN A 269 -3.85 -6.25 -21.15
CA GLN A 269 -3.67 -6.07 -19.71
C GLN A 269 -3.99 -4.64 -19.30
N LEU A 270 -4.82 -4.48 -18.29
CA LEU A 270 -5.02 -3.25 -17.56
C LEU A 270 -4.23 -3.32 -16.28
N SER A 271 -3.51 -2.25 -15.96
CA SER A 271 -2.80 -2.08 -14.70
C SER A 271 -3.46 -0.99 -13.88
N ALA A 272 -3.71 -1.27 -12.62
CA ALA A 272 -4.20 -0.32 -11.64
C ALA A 272 -3.09 -0.06 -10.61
N THR A 273 -2.72 1.21 -10.43
CA THR A 273 -1.72 1.60 -9.42
C THR A 273 -2.39 2.52 -8.41
N LYS A 274 -2.26 2.18 -7.12
CA LYS A 274 -2.83 2.97 -6.03
C LYS A 274 -2.16 4.34 -5.96
N LYS A 275 -2.97 5.39 -5.79
CA LYS A 275 -2.52 6.77 -5.59
C LYS A 275 -1.97 6.90 -4.16
N ILE A 276 -0.68 6.71 -3.99
CA ILE A 276 0.01 6.94 -2.73
C ILE A 276 0.86 8.19 -2.92
N PRO A 277 0.68 9.24 -2.11
CA PRO A 277 1.53 10.42 -2.18
C PRO A 277 2.99 10.05 -1.99
N THR A 278 3.86 10.64 -2.80
CA THR A 278 5.30 10.48 -2.62
C THR A 278 5.75 11.28 -1.39
N VAL A 279 6.41 10.61 -0.47
CA VAL A 279 7.03 11.25 0.69
C VAL A 279 8.27 12.02 0.21
N SER A 280 8.39 13.28 0.62
CA SER A 280 9.59 14.09 0.30
C SER A 280 10.83 13.51 0.99
N SER A 281 12.00 13.75 0.41
CA SER A 281 13.28 13.33 1.02
C SER A 281 13.51 13.92 2.40
N SER A 282 12.95 15.11 2.68
CA SER A 282 13.01 15.76 3.99
C SER A 282 12.11 15.15 5.06
N ALA A 283 11.10 14.39 4.66
CA ALA A 283 10.19 13.70 5.56
C ALA A 283 10.51 12.20 5.70
N LYS A 284 11.68 11.75 5.25
CA LYS A 284 12.12 10.36 5.31
C LYS A 284 12.07 9.85 6.77
N LEU A 285 11.64 8.59 6.93
CA LEU A 285 11.68 7.92 8.23
C LEU A 285 13.13 7.84 8.73
N ILE A 286 13.33 8.29 9.96
CA ILE A 286 14.61 8.27 10.67
C ILE A 286 14.38 7.62 12.02
N ALA A 287 15.22 6.66 12.35
CA ALA A 287 15.25 6.03 13.68
C ALA A 287 16.44 6.55 14.47
N TYR A 288 16.15 7.22 15.57
CA TYR A 288 17.19 7.75 16.47
C TYR A 288 17.37 6.83 17.68
N GLY A 289 18.59 6.70 18.13
CA GLY A 289 18.89 5.87 19.27
C GLY A 289 20.11 6.31 20.09
N ASP A 290 20.15 5.85 21.33
CA ASP A 290 21.26 5.94 22.25
C ASP A 290 21.27 4.68 23.13
N PRO A 291 22.45 4.15 23.51
CA PRO A 291 22.55 2.94 24.34
C PRO A 291 21.80 2.96 25.66
N SER A 292 21.58 4.14 26.24
CA SER A 292 21.03 4.32 27.58
C SER A 292 19.68 5.01 27.60
N LEU A 293 19.21 5.50 26.45
CA LEU A 293 17.97 6.26 26.32
C LEU A 293 16.96 5.51 25.44
N GLN A 294 15.72 5.94 25.50
CA GLN A 294 14.63 5.43 24.69
C GLN A 294 14.86 5.69 23.20
N ASP A 295 14.72 4.68 22.35
CA ASP A 295 14.77 4.82 20.90
C ASP A 295 13.44 5.39 20.35
N ILE A 296 13.54 6.23 19.34
CA ILE A 296 12.39 6.90 18.70
C ILE A 296 12.47 6.85 17.18
N VAL A 297 11.32 7.09 16.53
CA VAL A 297 11.24 7.29 15.07
C VAL A 297 10.56 8.59 14.73
N THR A 298 10.94 9.21 13.62
CA THR A 298 10.30 10.39 13.02
C THR A 298 10.06 10.17 11.55
N GLY A 299 9.26 11.03 10.93
CA GLY A 299 9.04 11.01 9.48
C GLY A 299 8.24 9.82 9.00
N VAL A 300 8.26 9.60 7.68
CA VAL A 300 7.53 8.53 6.99
C VAL A 300 8.37 8.08 5.79
N GLU A 301 8.35 6.80 5.48
CA GLU A 301 9.02 6.26 4.29
C GLU A 301 8.01 5.91 3.19
N ASN A 302 8.44 6.04 1.94
CA ASN A 302 7.63 5.58 0.81
C ASN A 302 7.35 4.08 0.92
N THR A 303 6.08 3.71 0.79
CA THR A 303 5.68 2.29 0.75
C THR A 303 5.87 1.71 -0.64
N ALA A 304 5.94 0.39 -0.73
CA ALA A 304 5.86 -0.30 -2.00
C ALA A 304 4.56 0.05 -2.74
N ALA A 305 4.64 0.19 -4.06
CA ALA A 305 3.47 0.50 -4.88
C ALA A 305 2.45 -0.64 -4.81
N VAL A 306 1.22 -0.33 -4.44
CA VAL A 306 0.10 -1.28 -4.50
C VAL A 306 -0.40 -1.33 -5.94
N LYS A 307 -0.20 -2.47 -6.60
CA LYS A 307 -0.59 -2.71 -7.99
C LYS A 307 -1.64 -3.81 -8.08
N ALA A 308 -2.54 -3.68 -9.04
CA ALA A 308 -3.50 -4.70 -9.40
C ALA A 308 -3.62 -4.79 -10.93
N TYR A 309 -4.05 -5.94 -11.41
CA TYR A 309 -4.10 -6.25 -12.84
C TYR A 309 -5.45 -6.85 -13.20
N LEU A 310 -5.86 -6.59 -14.43
CA LEU A 310 -7.03 -7.18 -15.04
C LEU A 310 -6.72 -7.45 -16.51
N ASN A 311 -6.86 -8.71 -16.95
CA ASN A 311 -6.76 -9.07 -18.35
C ASN A 311 -8.15 -9.00 -18.98
N VAL A 312 -8.21 -8.45 -20.20
CA VAL A 312 -9.43 -8.39 -20.99
C VAL A 312 -9.21 -8.91 -22.40
N LYS A 313 -10.27 -9.48 -22.98
CA LYS A 313 -10.30 -10.01 -24.34
C LYS A 313 -11.37 -9.26 -25.13
N ILE A 314 -11.01 -8.84 -26.34
CA ILE A 314 -11.90 -8.12 -27.27
C ILE A 314 -11.98 -8.95 -28.55
N PRO A 315 -12.95 -9.88 -28.64
CA PRO A 315 -12.97 -10.89 -29.68
C PRO A 315 -13.33 -10.31 -31.05
N TYR A 316 -12.75 -10.90 -32.07
CA TYR A 316 -13.17 -10.69 -33.46
C TYR A 316 -14.52 -11.38 -33.71
N GLY A 317 -15.30 -10.79 -34.62
CA GLY A 317 -16.50 -11.40 -35.17
C GLY A 317 -16.21 -12.44 -36.25
N HIS A 318 -17.25 -13.04 -36.76
CA HIS A 318 -17.21 -13.88 -37.95
C HIS A 318 -18.51 -13.75 -38.75
N ILE A 319 -18.46 -14.03 -40.06
CA ILE A 319 -19.61 -14.19 -40.91
C ILE A 319 -19.67 -15.67 -41.33
N GLN A 320 -20.84 -16.25 -41.22
CA GLN A 320 -21.14 -17.56 -41.79
C GLN A 320 -22.21 -17.37 -42.88
N ILE A 321 -21.91 -17.88 -44.08
CA ILE A 321 -22.82 -17.96 -45.20
C ILE A 321 -23.17 -19.43 -45.39
N VAL A 322 -24.45 -19.73 -45.53
CA VAL A 322 -24.97 -21.04 -45.88
C VAL A 322 -25.72 -20.89 -47.19
N LYS A 323 -25.18 -21.54 -48.24
CA LYS A 323 -25.81 -21.60 -49.59
C LYS A 323 -26.73 -22.79 -49.64
N THR A 324 -27.96 -22.55 -50.04
CA THR A 324 -28.92 -23.61 -50.40
C THR A 324 -29.29 -23.49 -51.88
N SER A 325 -29.58 -24.65 -52.53
CA SER A 325 -29.95 -24.68 -53.92
C SER A 325 -30.96 -25.82 -54.15
N GLU A 326 -31.93 -25.61 -55.06
CA GLU A 326 -32.95 -26.59 -55.42
C GLU A 326 -32.38 -27.75 -56.22
N ASP A 327 -31.31 -27.50 -56.99
CA ASP A 327 -30.60 -28.50 -57.77
C ASP A 327 -29.49 -29.25 -57.00
N GLY A 328 -29.36 -28.94 -55.72
CA GLY A 328 -28.36 -29.55 -54.81
C GLY A 328 -26.91 -29.07 -55.01
N VAL A 329 -26.65 -28.14 -55.93
CA VAL A 329 -25.30 -27.58 -56.15
C VAL A 329 -25.03 -26.48 -55.13
N VAL A 330 -24.26 -26.81 -54.11
CA VAL A 330 -23.90 -25.88 -53.04
C VAL A 330 -22.38 -25.73 -52.85
N ALA A 331 -21.59 -26.66 -53.38
CA ALA A 331 -20.13 -26.67 -53.29
C ALA A 331 -19.46 -25.87 -54.41
N GLY A 332 -18.28 -25.32 -54.13
CA GLY A 332 -17.44 -24.65 -55.12
C GLY A 332 -17.93 -23.27 -55.61
N LEU A 333 -19.00 -22.76 -55.03
CA LEU A 333 -19.56 -21.45 -55.40
C LEU A 333 -18.77 -20.32 -54.76
N LYS A 334 -18.46 -19.30 -55.56
CA LYS A 334 -17.65 -18.15 -55.08
C LYS A 334 -18.53 -16.99 -54.61
N PHE A 335 -18.11 -16.38 -53.54
CA PHE A 335 -18.69 -15.17 -53.00
C PHE A 335 -17.61 -14.13 -52.75
N GLN A 336 -17.84 -12.91 -53.18
CA GLN A 336 -17.04 -11.77 -52.78
C GLN A 336 -17.60 -11.20 -51.48
N ILE A 337 -16.74 -10.96 -50.47
CA ILE A 337 -17.11 -10.30 -49.23
C ILE A 337 -16.34 -9.00 -49.14
N THR A 338 -17.06 -7.89 -49.07
CA THR A 338 -16.49 -6.56 -49.02
C THR A 338 -17.03 -5.80 -47.79
N GLY A 339 -16.23 -4.88 -47.26
CA GLY A 339 -16.63 -4.01 -46.18
C GLY A 339 -15.57 -3.95 -45.08
N ASN A 340 -15.57 -2.84 -44.37
CA ASN A 340 -14.67 -2.58 -43.24
C ASN A 340 -13.18 -2.95 -43.48
N GLY A 341 -12.69 -2.57 -44.68
CA GLY A 341 -11.30 -2.82 -45.10
C GLY A 341 -11.01 -4.22 -45.61
N ILE A 342 -12.01 -5.07 -45.82
CA ILE A 342 -11.89 -6.39 -46.41
C ILE A 342 -12.47 -6.38 -47.85
N ASP A 343 -11.75 -6.98 -48.76
CA ASP A 343 -12.19 -7.38 -50.10
C ASP A 343 -11.56 -8.74 -50.37
N GLN A 344 -12.38 -9.81 -50.24
CA GLN A 344 -11.89 -11.18 -50.48
C GLN A 344 -12.94 -12.04 -51.16
N THR A 345 -12.46 -12.92 -52.02
CA THR A 345 -13.28 -13.96 -52.59
C THR A 345 -13.11 -15.26 -51.79
N VAL A 346 -14.23 -15.85 -51.40
CA VAL A 346 -14.31 -17.11 -50.65
C VAL A 346 -15.15 -18.14 -51.41
N THR A 347 -14.92 -19.42 -51.14
CA THR A 347 -15.61 -20.49 -51.88
C THR A 347 -16.34 -21.40 -50.88
N THR A 348 -17.58 -21.81 -51.24
CA THR A 348 -18.35 -22.75 -50.43
C THR A 348 -17.68 -24.11 -50.34
N GLY A 349 -17.69 -24.73 -49.15
CA GLY A 349 -17.35 -26.10 -48.94
C GLY A 349 -18.39 -27.09 -49.51
N GLU A 350 -18.15 -28.38 -49.37
CA GLU A 350 -19.06 -29.46 -49.82
C GLU A 350 -20.46 -29.33 -49.17
N ASP A 351 -20.51 -28.81 -47.95
CA ASP A 351 -21.74 -28.55 -47.18
C ASP A 351 -22.41 -27.22 -47.54
N GLY A 352 -21.93 -26.51 -48.54
CA GLY A 352 -22.42 -25.18 -48.90
C GLY A 352 -22.06 -24.05 -47.95
N THR A 353 -21.20 -24.31 -46.97
CA THR A 353 -20.88 -23.34 -45.93
C THR A 353 -19.57 -22.57 -46.22
N ILE A 354 -19.59 -21.27 -45.91
CA ILE A 354 -18.41 -20.41 -45.80
C ILE A 354 -18.36 -19.82 -44.40
N LYS A 355 -17.17 -19.80 -43.81
CA LYS A 355 -16.93 -19.12 -42.54
C LYS A 355 -15.74 -18.18 -42.63
N VAL A 356 -15.98 -16.89 -42.61
CA VAL A 356 -14.94 -15.83 -42.55
C VAL A 356 -14.75 -15.40 -41.13
N LYS A 357 -13.55 -15.58 -40.58
CA LYS A 357 -13.19 -15.29 -39.19
C LYS A 357 -12.35 -14.02 -39.10
N ASN A 358 -12.12 -13.57 -37.85
CA ASN A 358 -11.27 -12.43 -37.51
C ASN A 358 -11.73 -11.11 -38.12
N LEU A 359 -13.05 -10.91 -38.13
CA LEU A 359 -13.67 -9.71 -38.67
C LEU A 359 -13.80 -8.64 -37.58
N GLN A 360 -13.46 -7.41 -37.92
CA GLN A 360 -13.80 -6.25 -37.09
C GLN A 360 -15.33 -6.04 -37.11
N PRO A 361 -15.92 -5.44 -36.08
CA PRO A 361 -17.33 -5.04 -36.11
C PRO A 361 -17.57 -4.04 -37.23
N GLY A 362 -18.67 -4.23 -37.97
CA GLY A 362 -19.03 -3.33 -39.09
C GLY A 362 -20.06 -3.95 -40.00
N THR A 363 -20.34 -3.24 -41.09
CA THR A 363 -21.23 -3.69 -42.17
C THR A 363 -20.41 -4.36 -43.26
N TYR A 364 -20.85 -5.53 -43.67
CA TYR A 364 -20.26 -6.29 -44.76
C TYR A 364 -21.31 -6.60 -45.83
N GLN A 365 -20.88 -6.58 -47.07
CA GLN A 365 -21.67 -7.00 -48.23
C GLN A 365 -21.16 -8.32 -48.76
N THR A 366 -22.07 -9.19 -49.17
CA THR A 366 -21.74 -10.45 -49.82
C THR A 366 -22.41 -10.51 -51.18
N CYS A 367 -21.65 -10.85 -52.22
CA CYS A 367 -22.13 -11.04 -53.56
C CYS A 367 -21.65 -12.36 -54.15
N GLY A 368 -22.55 -13.16 -54.69
CA GLY A 368 -22.14 -14.32 -55.48
C GLY A 368 -21.41 -13.89 -56.73
N THR A 369 -20.26 -14.48 -57.06
CA THR A 369 -19.52 -14.25 -58.27
C THR A 369 -19.66 -15.49 -59.17
N SER A 370 -20.07 -15.28 -60.40
CA SER A 370 -20.19 -16.32 -61.43
C SER A 370 -18.83 -16.86 -61.82
#